data_b01cffaf616f6907871a1cdba712af9a
#
_entry.id   b01cffaf616f6907871a1cdba712af9a
#
_cell.length_a   1.000
_cell.length_b   1.000
_cell.length_c   1.000
_cell.angle_alpha   90.00
_cell.angle_beta   90.00
_cell.angle_gamma   90.00
#
_symmetry.space_group_name_H-M   'P 1'
#
loop_
_entity.id
_entity.type
_entity.pdbx_description
1 polymer ?
#
loop_
_entity_poly.entity_id
_entity_poly.type
_entity_poly.pdbx_seq_one_letter_code
_entity_poly.pdbx_strand_id
1 'polypeptide(L)'
;NPGREWGYLGGRPRVIIEKLIKNINSETSLTDYKMYCFCGHVHSLFVLTDRDKGAKINFFDRNWNPLNVKSDSYPTSNQLILKPKNFDRMIEIAEVLSEDFPHVRIDLYNIDGNIIFGEMTFYSGSGYWGFVPDSFDFELGQQFDISSFI
;
A
#
# COMPACT_ATOMS: atom_id res chain seq x y z
N ASN A 1 0.95 21.39 10.77
CA ASN A 1 1.00 20.14 10.02
C ASN A 1 -0.12 20.15 8.97
N PRO A 2 0.18 20.41 7.69
CA PRO A 2 -0.85 20.52 6.65
C PRO A 2 -1.57 19.19 6.38
N GLY A 3 -0.95 18.05 6.71
CA GLY A 3 -1.52 16.73 6.46
C GLY A 3 -2.33 16.14 7.60
N ARG A 4 -2.57 16.86 8.70
CA ARG A 4 -3.24 16.31 9.90
C ARG A 4 -2.62 15.03 10.48
N GLU A 5 -1.39 14.73 10.16
CA GLU A 5 -0.66 13.54 10.61
C GLU A 5 -0.13 13.73 12.04
N TRP A 6 -1.06 13.90 12.98
CA TRP A 6 -0.77 14.30 14.36
C TRP A 6 0.10 13.30 15.12
N GLY A 7 0.01 12.01 14.78
CA GLY A 7 0.82 10.95 15.41
C GLY A 7 2.32 11.11 15.17
N TYR A 8 2.73 11.82 14.13
CA TYR A 8 4.15 12.11 13.87
C TYR A 8 4.66 13.38 14.57
N LEU A 9 3.77 14.16 15.21
CA LEU A 9 4.18 15.34 15.98
C LEU A 9 4.94 14.90 17.23
N GLY A 10 6.09 15.50 17.43
CA GLY A 10 6.97 15.20 18.60
C GLY A 10 7.99 14.09 18.34
N GLY A 11 7.90 13.38 17.22
CA GLY A 11 8.95 12.48 16.77
C GLY A 11 10.23 13.25 16.43
N ARG A 12 11.40 12.67 16.75
CA ARG A 12 12.68 13.23 16.31
C ARG A 12 12.87 12.91 14.83
N PRO A 13 13.02 13.90 13.94
CA PRO A 13 13.31 13.65 12.54
C PRO A 13 14.60 12.85 12.40
N ARG A 14 14.58 11.85 11.54
CA ARG A 14 15.76 11.03 11.19
C ARG A 14 15.89 10.96 9.67
N VAL A 15 17.12 10.93 9.20
CA VAL A 15 17.42 10.68 7.78
C VAL A 15 17.91 9.25 7.67
N ILE A 16 17.26 8.47 6.82
CA ILE A 16 17.66 7.10 6.47
C ILE A 16 18.28 7.15 5.08
N ILE A 17 19.44 6.54 4.93
CA ILE A 17 20.11 6.40 3.63
C ILE A 17 20.21 4.90 3.34
N GLU A 18 19.56 4.48 2.26
CA GLU A 18 19.51 3.10 1.84
C GLU A 18 20.14 2.92 0.47
N LYS A 19 20.57 1.69 0.17
CA LYS A 19 21.03 1.35 -1.18
C LYS A 19 19.88 1.48 -2.16
N LEU A 20 20.09 2.21 -3.25
CA LEU A 20 19.09 2.32 -4.31
C LEU A 20 18.78 0.93 -4.89
N ILE A 21 17.54 0.52 -4.74
CA ILE A 21 17.02 -0.71 -5.34
C ILE A 21 16.70 -0.42 -6.80
N LYS A 22 17.25 -1.22 -7.68
CA LYS A 22 16.99 -1.14 -9.13
C LYS A 22 16.28 -2.39 -9.59
N ASN A 23 15.34 -2.23 -10.51
CA ASN A 23 14.81 -3.35 -11.25
C ASN A 23 15.87 -3.83 -12.24
N ILE A 24 16.51 -4.97 -11.93
CA ILE A 24 17.68 -5.47 -12.68
C ILE A 24 17.30 -5.86 -14.12
N ASN A 25 16.03 -6.19 -14.35
CA ASN A 25 15.55 -6.79 -15.60
C ASN A 25 14.67 -5.86 -16.43
N SER A 26 14.48 -4.60 -16.05
CA SER A 26 13.64 -3.66 -16.81
C SER A 26 14.13 -2.22 -16.70
N GLU A 27 13.87 -1.46 -17.77
CA GLU A 27 14.04 0.00 -17.79
C GLU A 27 12.89 0.75 -17.06
N THR A 28 11.98 0.00 -16.43
CA THR A 28 10.84 0.56 -15.71
C THR A 28 11.16 0.75 -14.24
N SER A 29 10.51 1.73 -13.62
CA SER A 29 10.56 1.92 -12.16
C SER A 29 10.08 0.67 -11.42
N LEU A 30 10.52 0.54 -10.16
CA LEU A 30 10.03 -0.54 -9.30
C LEU A 30 8.51 -0.43 -9.13
N THR A 31 7.86 -1.58 -9.11
CA THR A 31 6.45 -1.69 -8.78
C THR A 31 6.29 -1.65 -7.27
N ASP A 32 5.45 -0.75 -6.76
CA ASP A 32 5.06 -0.69 -5.37
C ASP A 32 3.78 -1.51 -5.13
N TYR A 33 3.81 -2.39 -4.15
CA TYR A 33 2.64 -3.13 -3.64
C TYR A 33 2.25 -2.55 -2.29
N LYS A 34 1.12 -1.86 -2.23
CA LYS A 34 0.69 -1.08 -1.08
C LYS A 34 -0.58 -1.69 -0.48
N MET A 35 -0.42 -2.39 0.64
CA MET A 35 -1.45 -3.22 1.24
C MET A 35 -2.16 -2.49 2.38
N TYR A 36 -3.48 -2.32 2.26
CA TYR A 36 -4.33 -1.83 3.34
C TYR A 36 -4.58 -2.96 4.34
N CYS A 37 -3.99 -2.82 5.52
CA CYS A 37 -4.10 -3.80 6.59
C CYS A 37 -4.95 -3.24 7.73
N PHE A 38 -5.80 -4.11 8.30
CA PHE A 38 -6.65 -3.80 9.44
C PHE A 38 -6.54 -4.94 10.46
N CYS A 39 -6.13 -4.65 11.69
CA CYS A 39 -6.01 -5.62 12.79
C CYS A 39 -5.24 -6.90 12.36
N GLY A 40 -4.14 -6.76 11.64
CA GLY A 40 -3.33 -7.89 11.17
C GLY A 40 -3.86 -8.60 9.93
N HIS A 41 -4.87 -8.06 9.25
CA HIS A 41 -5.44 -8.66 8.03
C HIS A 41 -5.31 -7.74 6.83
N VAL A 42 -4.78 -8.25 5.73
CA VAL A 42 -4.78 -7.54 4.44
C VAL A 42 -6.19 -7.57 3.87
N HIS A 43 -6.85 -6.43 3.77
CA HIS A 43 -8.15 -6.28 3.12
C HIS A 43 -8.01 -6.21 1.60
N SER A 44 -7.23 -5.27 1.14
CA SER A 44 -7.01 -4.98 -0.27
C SER A 44 -5.63 -4.37 -0.47
N LEU A 45 -5.21 -4.23 -1.72
CA LEU A 45 -3.98 -3.55 -2.06
C LEU A 45 -4.15 -2.74 -3.33
N PHE A 46 -3.30 -1.75 -3.49
CA PHE A 46 -3.09 -1.16 -4.79
C PHE A 46 -1.65 -1.32 -5.26
N VAL A 47 -1.51 -1.45 -6.56
CA VAL A 47 -0.24 -1.60 -7.23
C VAL A 47 0.05 -0.32 -7.99
N LEU A 48 1.15 0.34 -7.65
CA LEU A 48 1.60 1.56 -8.29
C LEU A 48 2.72 1.21 -9.27
N THR A 49 2.49 1.56 -10.53
CA THR A 49 3.42 1.36 -11.64
C THR A 49 3.82 2.68 -12.28
N ASP A 50 4.82 2.67 -13.16
CA ASP A 50 5.25 3.81 -13.97
C ASP A 50 5.57 5.09 -13.16
N ARG A 51 6.10 4.97 -11.95
CA ARG A 51 6.36 6.09 -11.03
C ARG A 51 7.15 7.24 -11.67
N ASP A 52 8.08 6.94 -12.54
CA ASP A 52 8.96 7.87 -13.25
C ASP A 52 8.37 8.44 -14.54
N LYS A 53 7.30 7.83 -15.08
CA LYS A 53 6.68 8.20 -16.37
C LYS A 53 5.21 8.62 -16.26
N GLY A 54 4.73 8.85 -15.06
CA GLY A 54 3.33 9.14 -14.75
C GLY A 54 2.68 7.96 -14.03
N ALA A 55 2.78 7.97 -12.71
CA ALA A 55 2.30 6.91 -11.83
C ALA A 55 0.86 6.49 -12.14
N LYS A 56 0.62 5.18 -12.16
CA LYS A 56 -0.70 4.57 -12.39
C LYS A 56 -1.01 3.60 -11.27
N ILE A 57 -2.29 3.45 -10.95
CA ILE A 57 -2.75 2.62 -9.84
C ILE A 57 -3.83 1.65 -10.29
N ASN A 58 -3.70 0.39 -9.87
CA ASN A 58 -4.72 -0.63 -9.99
C ASN A 58 -4.96 -1.26 -8.62
N PHE A 59 -6.23 -1.52 -8.29
CA PHE A 59 -6.64 -2.10 -7.03
C PHE A 59 -6.94 -3.59 -7.17
N PHE A 60 -6.60 -4.37 -6.14
CA PHE A 60 -6.82 -5.81 -6.05
C PHE A 60 -7.30 -6.17 -4.65
N ASP A 61 -8.05 -7.26 -4.54
CA ASP A 61 -8.31 -7.91 -3.26
C ASP A 61 -7.08 -8.71 -2.78
N ARG A 62 -7.16 -9.27 -1.56
CA ARG A 62 -6.08 -10.08 -0.99
C ARG A 62 -5.77 -11.37 -1.77
N ASN A 63 -6.65 -11.79 -2.68
CA ASN A 63 -6.49 -12.98 -3.52
C ASN A 63 -6.00 -12.65 -4.93
N TRP A 64 -5.64 -11.37 -5.18
CA TRP A 64 -5.21 -10.85 -6.47
C TRP A 64 -6.33 -10.73 -7.51
N ASN A 65 -7.61 -10.72 -7.12
CA ASN A 65 -8.67 -10.38 -8.04
C ASN A 65 -8.73 -8.86 -8.23
N PRO A 66 -8.82 -8.37 -9.48
CA PRO A 66 -8.91 -6.93 -9.73
C PRO A 66 -10.22 -6.38 -9.17
N LEU A 67 -10.14 -5.25 -8.47
CA LEU A 67 -11.28 -4.50 -7.97
C LEU A 67 -11.67 -3.42 -8.97
N ASN A 68 -12.98 -3.20 -9.13
CA ASN A 68 -13.51 -2.08 -9.92
C ASN A 68 -13.46 -0.77 -9.12
N VAL A 69 -12.27 -0.43 -8.65
CA VAL A 69 -11.98 0.78 -7.86
C VAL A 69 -10.94 1.59 -8.59
N LYS A 70 -11.08 2.91 -8.57
CA LYS A 70 -10.12 3.86 -9.12
C LYS A 70 -9.73 4.89 -8.07
N SER A 71 -8.54 5.43 -8.17
CA SER A 71 -8.15 6.63 -7.44
C SER A 71 -8.69 7.88 -8.14
N ASP A 72 -9.05 8.89 -7.39
CA ASP A 72 -9.36 10.24 -7.92
C ASP A 72 -8.10 11.00 -8.36
N SER A 73 -6.94 10.61 -7.82
CA SER A 73 -5.67 11.33 -7.97
C SER A 73 -4.71 10.68 -8.99
N TYR A 74 -4.90 9.42 -9.32
CA TYR A 74 -4.02 8.67 -10.23
C TYR A 74 -4.79 7.91 -11.30
N PRO A 75 -4.33 7.92 -12.56
CA PRO A 75 -4.96 7.12 -13.61
C PRO A 75 -4.76 5.62 -13.36
N THR A 76 -5.70 4.83 -13.86
CA THR A 76 -5.60 3.37 -13.89
C THR A 76 -4.72 2.92 -15.06
N SER A 77 -3.86 1.92 -14.85
CA SER A 77 -3.13 1.28 -15.93
C SER A 77 -4.04 0.35 -16.73
N ASN A 78 -3.97 0.43 -18.06
CA ASN A 78 -4.62 -0.52 -18.97
C ASN A 78 -3.77 -1.78 -19.23
N GLN A 79 -2.55 -1.83 -18.68
CA GLN A 79 -1.68 -2.99 -18.81
C GLN A 79 -2.09 -4.08 -17.84
N LEU A 80 -1.97 -5.34 -18.28
CA LEU A 80 -2.15 -6.48 -17.39
C LEU A 80 -1.05 -6.50 -16.34
N ILE A 81 -1.44 -6.38 -15.07
CA ILE A 81 -0.53 -6.51 -13.94
C ILE A 81 -0.58 -7.96 -13.46
N LEU A 82 0.52 -8.67 -13.67
CA LEU A 82 0.61 -10.08 -13.27
C LEU A 82 0.80 -10.22 -11.76
N LYS A 83 0.21 -11.27 -11.17
CA LYS A 83 0.45 -11.64 -9.77
C LYS A 83 1.95 -11.85 -9.55
N PRO A 84 2.58 -11.15 -8.61
CA PRO A 84 4.02 -11.29 -8.38
C PRO A 84 4.35 -12.68 -7.81
N LYS A 85 5.56 -13.13 -8.06
CA LYS A 85 6.08 -14.37 -7.42
C LYS A 85 6.05 -14.21 -5.90
N ASN A 86 5.75 -15.28 -5.19
CA ASN A 86 5.67 -15.30 -3.73
C ASN A 86 4.66 -14.30 -3.14
N PHE A 87 3.57 -13.99 -3.87
CA PHE A 87 2.54 -13.04 -3.39
C PHE A 87 1.93 -13.45 -2.05
N ASP A 88 1.65 -14.73 -1.87
CA ASP A 88 1.08 -15.23 -0.62
C ASP A 88 2.04 -14.96 0.56
N ARG A 89 3.36 -15.03 0.33
CA ARG A 89 4.36 -14.64 1.32
C ARG A 89 4.37 -13.12 1.59
N MET A 90 4.07 -12.30 0.57
CA MET A 90 3.90 -10.83 0.78
C MET A 90 2.71 -10.56 1.70
N ILE A 91 1.58 -11.26 1.51
CA ILE A 91 0.41 -11.16 2.38
C ILE A 91 0.78 -11.53 3.82
N GLU A 92 1.42 -12.68 4.04
CA GLU A 92 1.86 -13.11 5.38
C GLU A 92 2.76 -12.08 6.07
N ILE A 93 3.71 -11.51 5.35
CA ILE A 93 4.60 -10.47 5.89
C ILE A 93 3.80 -9.21 6.27
N ALA A 94 2.87 -8.78 5.42
CA ALA A 94 2.06 -7.60 5.69
C ALA A 94 1.14 -7.82 6.89
N GLU A 95 0.55 -9.00 7.03
CA GLU A 95 -0.30 -9.38 8.17
C GLU A 95 0.49 -9.37 9.48
N VAL A 96 1.68 -10.00 9.51
CA VAL A 96 2.56 -9.99 10.70
C VAL A 96 2.99 -8.56 11.08
N LEU A 97 3.36 -7.73 10.08
CA LEU A 97 3.79 -6.35 10.35
C LEU A 97 2.65 -5.44 10.83
N SER A 98 1.41 -5.80 10.54
CA SER A 98 0.23 -5.00 10.88
C SER A 98 -0.54 -5.50 12.12
N GLU A 99 -0.12 -6.58 12.75
CA GLU A 99 -0.83 -7.29 13.83
C GLU A 99 -1.18 -6.38 15.02
N ASP A 100 -0.27 -5.48 15.39
CA ASP A 100 -0.41 -4.60 16.55
C ASP A 100 -1.15 -3.28 16.25
N PHE A 101 -1.70 -3.12 15.04
CA PHE A 101 -2.28 -1.85 14.61
C PHE A 101 -3.73 -2.00 14.13
N PRO A 102 -4.64 -1.10 14.54
CA PRO A 102 -6.02 -1.10 14.03
C PRO A 102 -6.07 -0.84 12.52
N HIS A 103 -5.14 -0.04 12.02
CA HIS A 103 -4.90 0.18 10.60
C HIS A 103 -3.47 0.61 10.33
N VAL A 104 -2.88 0.05 9.30
CA VAL A 104 -1.61 0.50 8.72
C VAL A 104 -1.53 0.06 7.26
N ARG A 105 -0.95 0.89 6.40
CA ARG A 105 -0.59 0.47 5.05
C ARG A 105 0.84 -0.07 5.05
N ILE A 106 1.02 -1.27 4.55
CA ILE A 106 2.33 -1.91 4.39
C ILE A 106 2.73 -1.84 2.92
N ASP A 107 3.85 -1.19 2.64
CA ASP A 107 4.39 -1.03 1.31
C ASP A 107 5.56 -1.98 1.10
N LEU A 108 5.46 -2.82 0.08
CA LEU A 108 6.46 -3.83 -0.27
C LEU A 108 6.88 -3.69 -1.73
N TYR A 109 8.13 -4.02 -2.02
CA TYR A 109 8.62 -4.28 -3.37
C TYR A 109 8.79 -5.78 -3.58
N ASN A 110 8.72 -6.21 -4.83
CA ASN A 110 8.99 -7.59 -5.21
C ASN A 110 9.84 -7.61 -6.49
N ILE A 111 11.04 -8.14 -6.37
CA ILE A 111 11.97 -8.27 -7.49
C ILE A 111 12.20 -9.76 -7.74
N ASP A 112 11.48 -10.29 -8.71
CA ASP A 112 11.55 -11.70 -9.13
C ASP A 112 11.36 -12.71 -7.97
N GLY A 113 10.47 -12.36 -7.01
CA GLY A 113 10.18 -13.16 -5.84
C GLY A 113 10.95 -12.76 -4.57
N ASN A 114 11.95 -11.88 -4.68
CA ASN A 114 12.60 -11.27 -3.52
C ASN A 114 11.73 -10.14 -3.00
N ILE A 115 11.18 -10.31 -1.82
CA ILE A 115 10.30 -9.35 -1.15
C ILE A 115 11.18 -8.38 -0.34
N ILE A 116 10.97 -7.08 -0.54
CA ILE A 116 11.72 -6.03 0.12
C ILE A 116 10.72 -5.11 0.82
N PHE A 117 10.97 -4.83 2.08
CA PHE A 117 10.18 -3.88 2.86
C PHE A 117 10.41 -2.46 2.33
N GLY A 118 9.35 -1.69 2.16
CA GLY A 118 9.37 -0.29 1.79
C GLY A 118 9.09 0.59 3.00
N GLU A 119 7.83 0.70 3.41
CA GLU A 119 7.43 1.53 4.54
C GLU A 119 6.15 1.02 5.23
N MET A 120 5.94 1.51 6.46
CA MET A 120 4.65 1.46 7.15
C MET A 120 4.05 2.87 7.16
N THR A 121 2.83 3.01 6.61
CA THR A 121 2.17 4.30 6.50
C THR A 121 0.90 4.30 7.34
N PHE A 122 0.88 5.08 8.42
CA PHE A 122 -0.26 5.16 9.34
C PHE A 122 -1.34 6.14 8.88
N TYR A 123 -0.98 7.11 8.05
CA TYR A 123 -1.89 8.13 7.51
C TYR A 123 -1.83 8.11 5.98
N SER A 124 -2.41 7.07 5.37
CA SER A 124 -2.41 6.92 3.91
C SER A 124 -3.11 8.11 3.24
N GLY A 125 -2.37 8.84 2.39
CA GLY A 125 -2.86 10.06 1.76
C GLY A 125 -3.35 11.12 2.77
N SER A 126 -2.80 11.13 3.99
CA SER A 126 -3.23 12.00 5.10
C SER A 126 -4.72 11.85 5.47
N GLY A 127 -5.35 10.72 5.10
CA GLY A 127 -6.77 10.46 5.30
C GLY A 127 -7.71 11.16 4.30
N TYR A 128 -7.17 11.68 3.19
CA TYR A 128 -7.96 12.42 2.20
C TYR A 128 -7.93 11.79 0.80
N TRP A 129 -7.53 10.54 0.70
CA TRP A 129 -7.51 9.88 -0.60
C TRP A 129 -8.92 9.49 -1.03
N GLY A 130 -9.34 10.00 -2.19
CA GLY A 130 -10.65 9.67 -2.77
C GLY A 130 -10.62 8.42 -3.64
N PHE A 131 -11.72 7.68 -3.59
CA PHE A 131 -11.96 6.47 -4.38
C PHE A 131 -13.19 6.62 -5.28
N VAL A 132 -13.18 5.92 -6.40
CA VAL A 132 -14.34 5.80 -7.28
C VAL A 132 -14.62 4.32 -7.51
N PRO A 133 -15.76 3.78 -7.04
CA PRO A 133 -16.84 4.48 -6.33
C PRO A 133 -16.45 4.85 -4.87
N ASP A 134 -17.07 5.88 -4.34
CA ASP A 134 -16.90 6.38 -2.96
C ASP A 134 -17.29 5.32 -1.90
N SER A 135 -18.15 4.36 -2.26
CA SER A 135 -18.49 3.23 -1.38
C SER A 135 -17.30 2.40 -0.92
N PHE A 136 -16.19 2.43 -1.65
CA PHE A 136 -14.98 1.72 -1.24
C PHE A 136 -14.32 2.34 -0.01
N ASP A 137 -14.42 3.66 0.16
CA ASP A 137 -13.94 4.33 1.37
C ASP A 137 -14.74 3.88 2.61
N PHE A 138 -16.07 3.76 2.47
CA PHE A 138 -16.93 3.21 3.53
C PHE A 138 -16.60 1.73 3.84
N GLU A 139 -16.32 0.93 2.81
CA GLU A 139 -15.90 -0.46 2.97
C GLU A 139 -14.60 -0.57 3.77
N LEU A 140 -13.60 0.25 3.46
CA LEU A 140 -12.36 0.33 4.24
C LEU A 140 -12.62 0.80 5.67
N GLY A 141 -13.47 1.82 5.83
CA GLY A 141 -13.84 2.35 7.15
C GLY A 141 -14.52 1.32 8.06
N GLN A 142 -15.31 0.40 7.50
CA GLN A 142 -15.93 -0.70 8.25
C GLN A 142 -14.93 -1.71 8.82
N GLN A 143 -13.72 -1.79 8.24
CA GLN A 143 -12.64 -2.65 8.74
C GLN A 143 -11.88 -2.03 9.91
N PHE A 144 -12.08 -0.73 10.16
CA PHE A 144 -11.33 0.03 11.15
C PHE A 144 -11.92 -0.18 12.55
N ASP A 145 -11.56 -1.28 13.20
CA ASP A 145 -11.96 -1.59 14.57
C ASP A 145 -10.87 -1.17 15.57
N ILE A 146 -11.21 -0.25 16.47
CA ILE A 146 -10.32 0.22 17.54
C ILE A 146 -10.68 -0.35 18.92
N SER A 147 -11.69 -1.21 19.01
CA SER A 147 -12.22 -1.69 20.30
C SER A 147 -11.19 -2.45 21.15
N SER A 148 -10.25 -3.12 20.51
CA SER A 148 -9.15 -3.84 21.18
C SER A 148 -7.92 -2.98 21.48
N PHE A 149 -7.93 -1.68 21.10
CA PHE A 149 -6.80 -0.76 21.26
C PHE A 149 -7.06 0.40 22.24
N ILE A 150 -8.24 0.41 22.89
CA ILE A 150 -8.68 1.44 23.86
C ILE A 150 -8.95 0.83 25.23
#